data_0ce2a3ae1b0bd691b09ee188e73b8617
#
_entry.id   0ce2a3ae1b0bd691b09ee188e73b8617
#
_cell.length_a   1.000
_cell.length_b   1.000
_cell.length_c   1.000
_cell.angle_alpha   90.00
_cell.angle_beta   90.00
_cell.angle_gamma   90.00
#
_symmetry.space_group_name_H-M   'P 1'
#
loop_
_entity.id
_entity.type
_entity.pdbx_description
1 polymer ?
#
loop_
_entity_poly.entity_id
_entity_poly.type
_entity_poly.pdbx_seq_one_letter_code
_entity_poly.pdbx_strand_id
1 'polypeptide(L)'
;MATADGFVRRITRRLTENPEERDAERLAEEADLSGAQRAADCTRGQEVTMVGTLRSVETNAKGCAGGVRAELFDGTDTVTLVWLGQRRIPGIDCGRTLRVHGRLGVLENGGKAIYNPRYEIQS
;
A
#
# COMPACT_ATOMS: atom_id res chain seq x y z
N MET A 1 -30.34 -8.70 7.69
CA MET A 1 -29.27 -9.61 7.36
C MET A 1 -28.14 -8.89 6.66
N ALA A 2 -27.13 -8.58 7.41
CA ALA A 2 -26.00 -7.84 6.90
C ALA A 2 -25.30 -8.56 5.75
N THR A 3 -25.22 -9.90 5.79
CA THR A 3 -24.53 -10.68 4.77
C THR A 3 -25.23 -10.60 3.41
N ALA A 4 -26.55 -10.73 3.38
CA ALA A 4 -27.31 -10.66 2.14
C ALA A 4 -27.25 -9.26 1.54
N ASP A 5 -27.41 -8.23 2.38
CA ASP A 5 -27.33 -6.85 1.93
C ASP A 5 -25.92 -6.51 1.43
N GLY A 6 -24.89 -7.00 2.11
CA GLY A 6 -23.52 -6.82 1.68
C GLY A 6 -23.24 -7.45 0.32
N PHE A 7 -23.78 -8.64 0.09
CA PHE A 7 -23.62 -9.34 -1.18
C PHE A 7 -24.30 -8.59 -2.34
N VAL A 8 -25.53 -8.17 -2.15
CA VAL A 8 -26.27 -7.41 -3.16
C VAL A 8 -25.58 -6.07 -3.45
N ARG A 9 -25.16 -5.38 -2.41
CA ARG A 9 -24.43 -4.12 -2.56
C ARG A 9 -23.14 -4.31 -3.35
N ARG A 10 -22.41 -5.36 -3.07
CA ARG A 10 -21.16 -5.67 -3.78
C ARG A 10 -21.40 -5.92 -5.26
N ILE A 11 -22.42 -6.67 -5.60
CA ILE A 11 -22.77 -6.93 -6.99
C ILE A 11 -23.15 -5.64 -7.71
N THR A 12 -23.96 -4.81 -7.08
CA THR A 12 -24.37 -3.52 -7.63
C THR A 12 -23.15 -2.63 -7.88
N ARG A 13 -22.24 -2.58 -6.92
CA ARG A 13 -21.02 -1.80 -7.06
C ARG A 13 -20.15 -2.28 -8.23
N ARG A 14 -20.04 -3.59 -8.41
CA ARG A 14 -19.26 -4.15 -9.53
C ARG A 14 -19.81 -3.74 -10.88
N LEU A 15 -21.11 -3.51 -10.97
CA LEU A 15 -21.73 -3.07 -12.20
C LEU A 15 -21.52 -1.59 -12.47
N THR A 16 -21.33 -0.78 -11.44
CA THR A 16 -21.30 0.69 -11.55
C THR A 16 -19.96 1.31 -11.21
N GLU A 17 -19.12 0.64 -10.42
CA GLU A 17 -17.86 1.21 -9.96
C GLU A 17 -16.76 1.13 -11.02
N ASN A 18 -15.76 2.00 -10.86
CA ASN A 18 -14.63 2.03 -11.77
C ASN A 18 -13.59 0.94 -11.42
N PRO A 19 -12.61 0.70 -12.31
CA PRO A 19 -11.57 -0.30 -12.06
C PRO A 19 -10.73 -0.05 -10.81
N GLU A 20 -10.53 1.20 -10.40
CA GLU A 20 -9.75 1.51 -9.20
C GLU A 20 -10.44 1.00 -7.93
N GLU A 21 -11.75 1.14 -7.85
CA GLU A 21 -12.51 0.66 -6.71
C GLU A 21 -12.46 -0.86 -6.60
N ARG A 22 -12.55 -1.55 -7.75
CA ARG A 22 -12.42 -3.01 -7.79
C ARG A 22 -11.04 -3.48 -7.38
N ASP A 23 -10.00 -2.76 -7.79
CA ASP A 23 -8.63 -3.05 -7.37
C ASP A 23 -8.47 -2.88 -5.86
N ALA A 24 -9.06 -1.83 -5.29
CA ALA A 24 -8.99 -1.60 -3.86
C ALA A 24 -9.63 -2.75 -3.07
N GLU A 25 -10.80 -3.21 -3.51
CA GLU A 25 -11.48 -4.34 -2.87
C GLU A 25 -10.65 -5.62 -2.94
N ARG A 26 -10.09 -5.90 -4.11
CA ARG A 26 -9.25 -7.08 -4.31
C ARG A 26 -8.02 -7.06 -3.42
N LEU A 27 -7.35 -5.92 -3.34
CA LEU A 27 -6.17 -5.77 -2.50
C LEU A 27 -6.49 -5.93 -1.03
N ALA A 28 -7.60 -5.38 -0.57
CA ALA A 28 -8.04 -5.53 0.81
C ALA A 28 -8.34 -6.99 1.14
N GLU A 29 -8.99 -7.72 0.24
CA GLU A 29 -9.25 -9.15 0.42
C GLU A 29 -7.97 -9.97 0.46
N GLU A 30 -7.03 -9.69 -0.44
CA GLU A 30 -5.72 -10.37 -0.45
C GLU A 30 -4.95 -10.10 0.84
N ALA A 31 -4.99 -8.88 1.34
CA ALA A 31 -4.33 -8.52 2.60
C ALA A 31 -4.93 -9.29 3.77
N ASP A 32 -6.25 -9.39 3.84
CA ASP A 32 -6.92 -10.15 4.90
C ASP A 32 -6.52 -11.62 4.87
N LEU A 33 -6.46 -12.22 3.68
CA LEU A 33 -6.08 -13.63 3.52
C LEU A 33 -4.61 -13.88 3.88
N SER A 34 -3.73 -12.92 3.62
CA SER A 34 -2.30 -13.07 3.89
C SER A 34 -1.92 -12.73 5.33
N GLY A 35 -2.86 -12.26 6.13
CA GLY A 35 -2.60 -11.81 7.50
C GLY A 35 -1.94 -10.43 7.56
N ALA A 36 -1.92 -9.71 6.45
CA ALA A 36 -1.38 -8.36 6.42
C ALA A 36 -2.33 -7.37 7.11
N GLN A 37 -1.76 -6.32 7.68
CA GLN A 37 -2.53 -5.28 8.34
C GLN A 37 -3.05 -4.27 7.32
N ARG A 38 -4.19 -3.67 7.62
CA ARG A 38 -4.76 -2.61 6.79
C ARG A 38 -4.09 -1.28 7.12
N ALA A 39 -3.62 -0.58 6.11
CA ALA A 39 -2.96 0.71 6.29
C ALA A 39 -3.84 1.71 7.05
N ALA A 40 -5.15 1.71 6.78
CA ALA A 40 -6.08 2.61 7.44
C ALA A 40 -6.14 2.40 8.96
N ASP A 41 -5.87 1.20 9.44
CA ASP A 41 -5.97 0.82 10.85
C ASP A 41 -4.64 0.94 11.59
N CYS A 42 -3.55 1.22 10.90
CA CYS A 42 -2.22 1.27 11.51
C CYS A 42 -1.89 2.67 12.01
N THR A 43 -1.14 2.73 13.10
CA THR A 43 -0.75 3.99 13.74
C THR A 43 0.76 4.11 13.82
N ARG A 44 1.24 5.36 14.00
CA ARG A 44 2.65 5.69 14.11
C ARG A 44 3.33 4.87 15.19
N GLY A 45 4.51 4.38 14.86
CA GLY A 45 5.34 3.59 15.78
C GLY A 45 5.06 2.10 15.77
N GLN A 46 3.98 1.67 15.16
CA GLN A 46 3.61 0.28 15.06
C GLN A 46 4.45 -0.43 14.00
N GLU A 47 4.91 -1.64 14.30
CA GLU A 47 5.50 -2.48 13.27
C GLU A 47 4.38 -3.11 12.46
N VAL A 48 4.48 -3.00 11.14
CA VAL A 48 3.39 -3.40 10.26
C VAL A 48 3.90 -4.26 9.12
N THR A 49 3.03 -5.12 8.64
CA THR A 49 3.19 -5.86 7.39
C THR A 49 2.01 -5.50 6.51
N MET A 50 2.28 -5.03 5.30
CA MET A 50 1.25 -4.59 4.37
C MET A 50 1.45 -5.21 3.01
N VAL A 51 0.35 -5.46 2.30
CA VAL A 51 0.36 -5.91 0.91
C VAL A 51 -0.39 -4.87 0.09
N GLY A 52 0.23 -4.40 -0.97
CA GLY A 52 -0.39 -3.39 -1.82
C GLY A 52 0.26 -3.28 -3.18
N THR A 53 -0.28 -2.39 -3.98
CA THR A 53 0.21 -2.12 -5.33
C THR A 53 0.90 -0.77 -5.37
N LEU A 54 2.07 -0.72 -6.02
CA LEU A 54 2.80 0.52 -6.22
C LEU A 54 2.09 1.38 -7.28
N ARG A 55 1.72 2.59 -6.90
CA ARG A 55 1.05 3.54 -7.79
C ARG A 55 1.99 4.59 -8.35
N SER A 56 3.06 4.90 -7.63
CA SER A 56 4.08 5.81 -8.11
C SER A 56 5.45 5.41 -7.57
N VAL A 57 6.48 5.67 -8.35
CA VAL A 57 7.86 5.43 -7.95
C VAL A 57 8.68 6.64 -8.41
N GLU A 58 9.36 7.28 -7.47
CA GLU A 58 10.21 8.42 -7.73
C GLU A 58 11.62 8.11 -7.29
N THR A 59 12.57 8.18 -8.21
CA THR A 59 13.98 7.98 -7.91
C THR A 59 14.66 9.33 -7.70
N ASN A 60 15.72 9.34 -6.90
CA ASN A 60 16.44 10.56 -6.56
C ASN A 60 15.52 11.63 -5.95
N ALA A 61 14.58 11.20 -5.12
CA ALA A 61 13.54 12.06 -4.57
C ALA A 61 14.13 13.09 -3.59
N LYS A 62 13.62 14.32 -3.65
CA LYS A 62 13.99 15.37 -2.71
C LYS A 62 13.56 14.97 -1.30
N GLY A 63 14.42 15.25 -0.33
CA GLY A 63 14.15 14.89 1.06
C GLY A 63 14.45 13.45 1.41
N CYS A 64 14.90 12.64 0.44
CA CYS A 64 15.26 11.24 0.66
C CYS A 64 16.75 10.99 0.47
N ALA A 65 17.59 12.03 0.55
CA ALA A 65 19.03 11.94 0.35
C ALA A 65 19.42 11.23 -0.96
N GLY A 66 18.69 11.52 -2.04
CA GLY A 66 18.90 10.88 -3.33
C GLY A 66 18.33 9.48 -3.43
N GLY A 67 17.43 9.11 -2.51
CA GLY A 67 16.85 7.79 -2.44
C GLY A 67 15.61 7.59 -3.31
N VAL A 68 14.86 6.54 -3.01
CA VAL A 68 13.65 6.15 -3.74
C VAL A 68 12.43 6.38 -2.85
N ARG A 69 11.41 6.97 -3.42
CA ARG A 69 10.11 7.16 -2.77
C ARG A 69 9.04 6.49 -3.65
N ALA A 70 8.20 5.67 -3.03
CA ALA A 70 7.13 4.99 -3.75
C ALA A 70 5.84 5.05 -2.94
N GLU A 71 4.72 5.13 -3.62
CA GLU A 71 3.42 5.10 -2.96
C GLU A 71 2.80 3.71 -3.12
N LEU A 72 2.50 3.09 -2.00
CA LEU A 72 1.87 1.78 -1.91
C LEU A 72 0.41 1.95 -1.50
N PHE A 73 -0.49 1.43 -2.30
CA PHE A 73 -1.92 1.43 -2.00
C PHE A 73 -2.36 0.01 -1.66
N ASP A 74 -2.90 -0.20 -0.46
CA ASP A 74 -3.30 -1.53 0.02
C ASP A 74 -4.80 -1.79 -0.06
N GLY A 75 -5.56 -0.93 -0.71
CA GLY A 75 -7.01 -1.01 -0.79
C GLY A 75 -7.73 -0.18 0.27
N THR A 76 -7.07 0.22 1.33
CA THR A 76 -7.66 1.02 2.43
C THR A 76 -7.07 2.41 2.53
N ASP A 77 -5.77 2.53 2.29
CA ASP A 77 -5.05 3.80 2.40
C ASP A 77 -3.76 3.72 1.60
N THR A 78 -3.12 4.86 1.39
CA THR A 78 -1.83 4.97 0.72
C THR A 78 -0.75 5.17 1.75
N VAL A 79 0.34 4.39 1.63
CA VAL A 79 1.52 4.51 2.47
C VAL A 79 2.73 4.81 1.59
N THR A 80 3.53 5.77 1.99
CA THR A 80 4.75 6.13 1.28
C THR A 80 5.90 5.26 1.77
N LEU A 81 6.56 4.56 0.85
CA LEU A 81 7.77 3.80 1.14
C LEU A 81 8.96 4.66 0.79
N VAL A 82 9.93 4.75 1.69
CA VAL A 82 11.11 5.60 1.50
C VAL A 82 12.37 4.77 1.74
N TRP A 83 13.21 4.66 0.71
CA TRP A 83 14.54 4.05 0.84
C TRP A 83 15.57 5.16 0.73
N LEU A 84 16.28 5.41 1.82
CA LEU A 84 17.25 6.49 1.90
C LEU A 84 18.59 6.10 1.29
N GLY A 85 19.18 7.03 0.53
CA GLY A 85 20.53 6.86 0.03
C GLY A 85 20.73 5.84 -1.08
N GLN A 86 19.67 5.22 -1.58
CA GLN A 86 19.75 4.24 -2.65
C GLN A 86 19.14 4.81 -3.92
N ARG A 87 19.87 4.73 -5.03
CA ARG A 87 19.41 5.29 -6.30
C ARG A 87 18.34 4.45 -6.96
N ARG A 88 18.36 3.15 -6.70
CA ARG A 88 17.43 2.20 -7.31
C ARG A 88 17.20 1.03 -6.37
N ILE A 89 15.96 0.58 -6.30
CA ILE A 89 15.57 -0.59 -5.53
C ILE A 89 15.10 -1.64 -6.52
N PRO A 90 15.73 -2.82 -6.58
CA PRO A 90 15.34 -3.85 -7.55
C PRO A 90 13.88 -4.25 -7.42
N GLY A 91 13.17 -4.29 -8.55
CA GLY A 91 11.78 -4.71 -8.60
C GLY A 91 10.76 -3.70 -8.14
N ILE A 92 11.18 -2.52 -7.72
CA ILE A 92 10.26 -1.44 -7.31
C ILE A 92 9.86 -0.65 -8.55
N ASP A 93 8.79 -1.10 -9.17
CA ASP A 93 8.23 -0.51 -10.37
C ASP A 93 6.74 -0.26 -10.20
N CYS A 94 6.23 0.76 -10.87
CA CYS A 94 4.81 1.09 -10.84
C CYS A 94 3.97 -0.09 -11.32
N GLY A 95 2.91 -0.41 -10.60
CA GLY A 95 2.01 -1.52 -10.93
C GLY A 95 2.36 -2.84 -10.25
N ARG A 96 3.52 -2.93 -9.61
CA ARG A 96 3.91 -4.14 -8.87
C ARG A 96 3.14 -4.28 -7.57
N THR A 97 2.83 -5.52 -7.21
CA THR A 97 2.25 -5.83 -5.91
C THR A 97 3.37 -6.29 -4.98
N LEU A 98 3.45 -5.66 -3.82
CA LEU A 98 4.50 -5.93 -2.83
C LEU A 98 3.91 -6.29 -1.49
N ARG A 99 4.64 -7.14 -0.76
CA ARG A 99 4.48 -7.31 0.67
C ARG A 99 5.64 -6.55 1.33
N VAL A 100 5.31 -5.60 2.19
CA VAL A 100 6.33 -4.77 2.86
C VAL A 100 6.21 -4.92 4.37
N HIS A 101 7.34 -4.78 5.05
CA HIS A 101 7.41 -4.88 6.50
C HIS A 101 8.32 -3.78 7.03
N GLY A 102 7.88 -3.10 8.07
CA GLY A 102 8.67 -2.07 8.72
C GLY A 102 7.87 -1.34 9.79
N ARG A 103 8.48 -0.29 10.34
CA ARG A 103 7.84 0.53 11.35
C ARG A 103 7.14 1.71 10.69
N LEU A 104 5.87 1.90 11.02
CA LEU A 104 5.09 3.00 10.47
C LEU A 104 5.54 4.33 11.07
N GLY A 105 5.87 5.26 10.20
CA GLY A 105 6.19 6.63 10.55
C GLY A 105 5.21 7.60 9.92
N VAL A 106 5.53 8.89 10.03
CA VAL A 106 4.70 9.96 9.51
C VAL A 106 5.59 10.92 8.71
N LEU A 107 5.11 11.31 7.53
CA LEU A 107 5.74 12.35 6.72
C LEU A 107 5.44 13.73 7.30
N GLU A 108 6.17 14.75 6.82
CA GLU A 108 5.95 16.14 7.23
C GLU A 108 4.52 16.60 6.99
N ASN A 109 3.89 16.11 5.94
CA ASN A 109 2.50 16.45 5.62
C ASN A 109 1.47 15.63 6.40
N GLY A 110 1.89 14.78 7.33
CA GLY A 110 1.01 13.93 8.10
C GLY A 110 0.67 12.60 7.45
N GLY A 111 1.18 12.33 6.26
CA GLY A 111 0.94 11.06 5.56
C GLY A 111 1.71 9.91 6.21
N LYS A 112 1.19 8.69 6.05
CA LYS A 112 1.83 7.48 6.57
C LYS A 112 3.03 7.11 5.73
N ALA A 113 4.10 6.66 6.38
CA ALA A 113 5.33 6.28 5.69
C ALA A 113 6.01 5.11 6.38
N ILE A 114 6.77 4.33 5.61
CA ILE A 114 7.68 3.32 6.14
C ILE A 114 9.06 3.61 5.55
N TYR A 115 10.03 3.84 6.43
CA TYR A 115 11.41 4.14 6.02
C TYR A 115 12.23 2.87 5.95
N ASN A 116 12.90 2.66 4.82
CA ASN A 116 13.76 1.50 4.55
C ASN A 116 13.02 0.17 4.84
N PRO A 117 11.83 -0.03 4.28
CA PRO A 117 11.08 -1.26 4.54
C PRO A 117 11.75 -2.47 3.89
N ARG A 118 11.55 -3.63 4.51
CA ARG A 118 11.82 -4.90 3.82
C ARG A 118 10.64 -5.18 2.89
N TYR A 119 10.91 -5.83 1.78
CA TYR A 119 9.86 -6.08 0.79
C TYR A 119 10.04 -7.40 0.08
N GLU A 120 8.93 -7.93 -0.40
CA GLU A 120 8.88 -9.10 -1.27
C GLU A 120 7.93 -8.79 -2.42
N ILE A 121 8.37 -9.11 -3.63
CA ILE A 121 7.53 -8.90 -4.81
C ILE A 121 6.52 -10.04 -4.88
N GLN A 122 5.24 -9.71 -4.95
CA GLN A 122 4.15 -10.69 -5.03
C GLN A 122 3.71 -10.93 -6.47
N SER A 123 3.85 -9.92 -7.31
CA SER A 123 3.48 -10.08 -8.73
C SER A 123 4.09 -9.03 -9.62
#